data_af165bb252cefef1136559aa397a7840
#
_entry.id   af165bb252cefef1136559aa397a7840
#
_cell.length_a   1.000
_cell.length_b   1.000
_cell.length_c   1.000
_cell.angle_alpha   90.00
_cell.angle_beta   90.00
_cell.angle_gamma   90.00
#
_symmetry.space_group_name_H-M   'P 1'
#
loop_
_entity.id
_entity.type
_entity.pdbx_description
1 polymer ?
#
loop_
_entity_poly.entity_id
_entity_poly.type
_entity_poly.pdbx_seq_one_letter_code
_entity_poly.pdbx_strand_id
1 'polypeptide(L)'
;PTLDEVLQTIPNGRKIYIEIKCGLEIISPLLNQLSESSLNKDDVVIISFDAPVIKALKESKPEYKSLLLYSCEDNRNIDELIDDALKINANGISTDNESSQLLVDKILSSGLEYHSWTIDDSEVARKLIQWGSSSITTNDPKSLIQKI
;
A
#
# COMPACT_ATOMS: atom_id res chain seq x y z
N PRO A 1 -10.76 18.66 -2.81
CA PRO A 1 -10.17 18.54 -4.15
C PRO A 1 -10.65 17.26 -4.84
N THR A 2 -10.68 17.25 -6.16
CA THR A 2 -10.85 16.05 -6.96
C THR A 2 -9.54 15.27 -7.04
N LEU A 3 -9.58 14.00 -7.48
CA LEU A 3 -8.35 13.24 -7.67
C LEU A 3 -7.45 13.90 -8.73
N ASP A 4 -8.02 14.39 -9.81
CA ASP A 4 -7.26 15.09 -10.87
C ASP A 4 -6.49 16.30 -10.33
N GLU A 5 -7.14 17.15 -9.52
CA GLU A 5 -6.48 18.28 -8.87
C GLU A 5 -5.32 17.83 -7.97
N VAL A 6 -5.46 16.69 -7.27
CA VAL A 6 -4.39 16.14 -6.43
C VAL A 6 -3.24 15.59 -7.28
N LEU A 7 -3.54 14.83 -8.35
CA LEU A 7 -2.52 14.26 -9.23
C LEU A 7 -1.60 15.34 -9.83
N GLN A 8 -2.16 16.52 -10.14
CA GLN A 8 -1.40 17.66 -10.67
C GLN A 8 -0.43 18.28 -9.65
N THR A 9 -0.60 18.00 -8.35
CA THR A 9 0.28 18.54 -7.29
C THR A 9 1.49 17.65 -6.97
N ILE A 10 1.54 16.44 -7.50
CA ILE A 10 2.59 15.48 -7.17
C ILE A 10 3.91 15.89 -7.87
N PRO A 11 4.98 16.19 -7.10
CA PRO A 11 6.25 16.57 -7.71
C PRO A 11 6.91 15.39 -8.43
N ASN A 12 7.67 15.67 -9.48
CA ASN A 12 8.46 14.67 -10.20
C ASN A 12 9.34 13.83 -9.26
N GLY A 13 9.33 12.52 -9.43
CA GLY A 13 10.09 11.58 -8.63
C GLY A 13 9.50 11.33 -7.22
N ARG A 14 8.25 11.76 -7.00
CA ARG A 14 7.49 11.42 -5.79
C ARG A 14 6.37 10.46 -6.13
N LYS A 15 6.06 9.58 -5.18
CA LYS A 15 4.97 8.61 -5.31
C LYS A 15 3.71 9.13 -4.64
N ILE A 16 2.57 8.77 -5.22
CA ILE A 16 1.27 8.92 -4.58
C ILE A 16 0.72 7.55 -4.20
N TYR A 17 0.18 7.45 -2.98
CA TYR A 17 -0.60 6.31 -2.52
C TYR A 17 -2.08 6.69 -2.55
N ILE A 18 -2.87 5.95 -3.33
CA ILE A 18 -4.31 6.19 -3.51
C ILE A 18 -5.07 5.07 -2.82
N GLU A 19 -5.74 5.39 -1.72
CA GLU A 19 -6.59 4.43 -1.01
C GLU A 19 -7.99 4.40 -1.63
N ILE A 20 -8.42 3.22 -2.07
CA ILE A 20 -9.77 2.97 -2.55
C ILE A 20 -10.64 2.49 -1.40
N LYS A 21 -11.70 3.26 -1.07
CA LYS A 21 -12.68 2.97 -0.02
C LYS A 21 -14.09 2.68 -0.55
N CYS A 22 -14.25 2.61 -1.85
CA CYS A 22 -15.49 2.26 -2.55
C CYS A 22 -15.31 0.98 -3.36
N GLY A 23 -16.38 0.48 -4.00
CA GLY A 23 -16.37 -0.80 -4.68
C GLY A 23 -15.77 -0.77 -6.09
N LEU A 24 -16.10 -1.81 -6.86
CA LEU A 24 -15.54 -2.05 -8.20
C LEU A 24 -15.87 -0.95 -9.23
N GLU A 25 -16.91 -0.17 -9.00
CA GLU A 25 -17.36 0.92 -9.87
C GLU A 25 -16.31 2.01 -10.08
N ILE A 26 -15.33 2.13 -9.15
CA ILE A 26 -14.28 3.15 -9.24
C ILE A 26 -13.15 2.77 -10.21
N ILE A 27 -12.99 1.49 -10.54
CA ILE A 27 -11.82 1.01 -11.30
C ILE A 27 -11.70 1.73 -12.64
N SER A 28 -12.78 1.75 -13.43
CA SER A 28 -12.74 2.40 -14.75
C SER A 28 -12.52 3.92 -14.68
N PRO A 29 -13.25 4.69 -13.85
CA PRO A 29 -12.97 6.12 -13.65
C PRO A 29 -11.56 6.41 -13.16
N LEU A 30 -11.05 5.65 -12.19
CA LEU A 30 -9.70 5.82 -11.68
C LEU A 30 -8.64 5.61 -12.74
N LEU A 31 -8.73 4.51 -13.49
CA LEU A 31 -7.76 4.19 -14.54
C LEU A 31 -7.77 5.23 -15.66
N ASN A 32 -8.94 5.78 -16.02
CA ASN A 32 -9.04 6.87 -16.98
C ASN A 32 -8.29 8.12 -16.49
N GLN A 33 -8.54 8.56 -15.25
CA GLN A 33 -7.84 9.72 -14.67
C GLN A 33 -6.33 9.51 -14.59
N LEU A 34 -5.89 8.31 -14.18
CA LEU A 34 -4.47 7.99 -14.15
C LEU A 34 -3.82 7.99 -15.52
N SER A 35 -4.52 7.51 -16.55
CA SER A 35 -4.02 7.52 -17.93
C SER A 35 -3.92 8.93 -18.55
N GLU A 36 -4.73 9.87 -18.07
CA GLU A 36 -4.73 11.28 -18.48
C GLU A 36 -3.73 12.11 -17.67
N SER A 37 -3.26 11.60 -16.53
CA SER A 37 -2.28 12.28 -15.70
C SER A 37 -0.87 12.25 -16.30
N SER A 38 -0.01 13.17 -15.88
CA SER A 38 1.42 13.20 -16.25
C SER A 38 2.29 12.26 -15.42
N LEU A 39 1.71 11.52 -14.45
CA LEU A 39 2.46 10.64 -13.56
C LEU A 39 2.88 9.36 -14.29
N ASN A 40 4.10 8.90 -14.01
CA ASN A 40 4.49 7.57 -14.42
C ASN A 40 3.75 6.52 -13.57
N LYS A 41 3.43 5.37 -14.18
CA LYS A 41 2.80 4.24 -13.46
C LYS A 41 3.59 3.81 -12.21
N ASP A 42 4.91 3.94 -12.24
CA ASP A 42 5.81 3.57 -11.12
C ASP A 42 5.74 4.57 -9.95
N ASP A 43 5.14 5.75 -10.17
CA ASP A 43 4.92 6.77 -9.15
C ASP A 43 3.53 6.64 -8.48
N VAL A 44 2.70 5.68 -8.92
CA VAL A 44 1.36 5.44 -8.39
C VAL A 44 1.31 4.10 -7.66
N VAL A 45 0.84 4.11 -6.42
CA VAL A 45 0.56 2.92 -5.62
C VAL A 45 -0.91 2.95 -5.21
N ILE A 46 -1.64 1.90 -5.53
CA ILE A 46 -3.07 1.79 -5.20
C ILE A 46 -3.22 0.83 -4.02
N ILE A 47 -3.95 1.25 -3.00
CA ILE A 47 -4.11 0.49 -1.78
C ILE A 47 -5.60 0.32 -1.44
N SER A 48 -6.00 -0.81 -0.90
CA SER A 48 -7.38 -1.07 -0.47
C SER A 48 -7.44 -2.21 0.53
N PHE A 49 -8.42 -2.16 1.45
CA PHE A 49 -8.85 -3.30 2.27
C PHE A 49 -9.70 -4.28 1.48
N ASP A 50 -10.27 -3.85 0.34
CA ASP A 50 -11.14 -4.67 -0.50
C ASP A 50 -10.31 -5.47 -1.52
N ALA A 51 -10.09 -6.76 -1.25
CA ALA A 51 -9.36 -7.66 -2.12
C ALA A 51 -9.97 -7.77 -3.54
N PRO A 52 -11.29 -7.86 -3.74
CA PRO A 52 -11.95 -7.73 -5.04
C PRO A 52 -11.53 -6.49 -5.84
N VAL A 53 -11.39 -5.35 -5.21
CA VAL A 53 -10.94 -4.09 -5.85
C VAL A 53 -9.50 -4.22 -6.36
N ILE A 54 -8.59 -4.72 -5.52
CA ILE A 54 -7.20 -4.96 -5.93
C ILE A 54 -7.14 -5.98 -7.09
N LYS A 55 -7.92 -7.05 -7.00
CA LYS A 55 -8.00 -8.06 -8.07
C LYS A 55 -8.44 -7.44 -9.40
N ALA A 56 -9.55 -6.71 -9.41
CA ALA A 56 -10.08 -6.07 -10.62
C ALA A 56 -9.10 -5.05 -11.22
N LEU A 57 -8.38 -4.31 -10.37
CA LEU A 57 -7.30 -3.42 -10.79
C LEU A 57 -6.20 -4.21 -11.51
N LYS A 58 -5.71 -5.29 -10.90
CA LYS A 58 -4.61 -6.12 -11.45
C LYS A 58 -5.01 -6.85 -12.72
N GLU A 59 -6.27 -7.25 -12.86
CA GLU A 59 -6.81 -7.83 -14.10
C GLU A 59 -6.90 -6.80 -15.24
N SER A 60 -7.20 -5.54 -14.92
CA SER A 60 -7.36 -4.46 -15.91
C SER A 60 -6.03 -3.82 -16.29
N LYS A 61 -5.16 -3.54 -15.30
CA LYS A 61 -3.89 -2.82 -15.44
C LYS A 61 -2.84 -3.38 -14.48
N PRO A 62 -2.25 -4.56 -14.78
CA PRO A 62 -1.30 -5.25 -13.89
C PRO A 62 -0.02 -4.44 -13.61
N GLU A 63 0.29 -3.44 -14.44
CA GLU A 63 1.46 -2.59 -14.29
C GLU A 63 1.40 -1.63 -13.09
N TYR A 64 0.21 -1.29 -12.58
CA TYR A 64 0.12 -0.47 -11.37
C TYR A 64 0.46 -1.28 -10.12
N LYS A 65 1.35 -0.74 -9.29
CA LYS A 65 1.64 -1.33 -7.97
C LYS A 65 0.39 -1.23 -7.10
N SER A 66 0.05 -2.34 -6.45
CA SER A 66 -1.09 -2.39 -5.55
C SER A 66 -0.79 -3.20 -4.30
N LEU A 67 -1.30 -2.72 -3.15
CA LEU A 67 -1.11 -3.35 -1.86
C LEU A 67 -2.48 -3.68 -1.24
N LEU A 68 -2.58 -4.88 -0.67
CA LEU A 68 -3.70 -5.25 0.17
C LEU A 68 -3.48 -4.66 1.57
N LEU A 69 -4.43 -3.85 2.04
CA LEU A 69 -4.43 -3.35 3.41
C LEU A 69 -4.97 -4.41 4.36
N TYR A 70 -4.36 -4.50 5.53
CA TYR A 70 -4.78 -5.42 6.58
C TYR A 70 -4.61 -4.76 7.95
N SER A 71 -5.64 -4.87 8.81
CA SER A 71 -5.54 -4.51 10.23
C SER A 71 -5.22 -5.74 11.06
N CYS A 72 -4.19 -5.65 11.89
CA CYS A 72 -3.78 -6.75 12.77
C CYS A 72 -4.86 -7.09 13.83
N GLU A 73 -5.76 -6.16 14.13
CA GLU A 73 -6.92 -6.39 14.99
C GLU A 73 -7.88 -7.48 14.44
N ASP A 74 -7.91 -7.69 13.12
CA ASP A 74 -8.77 -8.70 12.48
C ASP A 74 -8.34 -10.14 12.80
N ASN A 75 -7.14 -10.35 13.35
CA ASN A 75 -6.59 -11.63 13.79
C ASN A 75 -6.72 -12.78 12.77
N ARG A 76 -6.59 -12.46 11.47
CA ARG A 76 -6.61 -13.49 10.42
C ARG A 76 -5.38 -14.40 10.51
N ASN A 77 -5.54 -15.61 10.02
CA ASN A 77 -4.40 -16.49 9.80
C ASN A 77 -3.44 -15.85 8.80
N ILE A 78 -2.14 -15.77 9.15
CA ILE A 78 -1.11 -15.11 8.33
C ILE A 78 -0.96 -15.79 6.97
N ASP A 79 -1.01 -17.12 6.93
CA ASP A 79 -0.81 -17.86 5.68
C ASP A 79 -2.02 -17.67 4.74
N GLU A 80 -3.24 -17.60 5.27
CA GLU A 80 -4.45 -17.27 4.49
C GLU A 80 -4.41 -15.83 3.94
N LEU A 81 -3.93 -14.88 4.73
CA LEU A 81 -3.76 -13.48 4.29
C LEU A 81 -2.76 -13.39 3.12
N ILE A 82 -1.64 -14.09 3.22
CA ILE A 82 -0.61 -14.13 2.17
C ILE A 82 -1.17 -14.82 0.92
N ASP A 83 -1.84 -15.96 1.07
CA ASP A 83 -2.47 -16.67 -0.04
C ASP A 83 -3.49 -15.80 -0.78
N ASP A 84 -4.30 -15.05 -0.05
CA ASP A 84 -5.27 -14.14 -0.66
C ASP A 84 -4.57 -13.01 -1.43
N ALA A 85 -3.53 -12.40 -0.87
CA ALA A 85 -2.76 -11.37 -1.55
C ALA A 85 -2.10 -11.90 -2.84
N LEU A 86 -1.56 -13.13 -2.82
CA LEU A 86 -1.00 -13.78 -3.99
C LEU A 86 -2.05 -14.11 -5.05
N LYS A 87 -3.22 -14.65 -4.66
CA LYS A 87 -4.34 -14.97 -5.58
C LYS A 87 -4.87 -13.77 -6.35
N ILE A 88 -4.83 -12.59 -5.74
CA ILE A 88 -5.27 -11.33 -6.39
C ILE A 88 -4.13 -10.60 -7.10
N ASN A 89 -2.93 -11.18 -7.16
CA ASN A 89 -1.72 -10.59 -7.73
C ASN A 89 -1.35 -9.23 -7.09
N ALA A 90 -1.62 -9.02 -5.80
CA ALA A 90 -1.13 -7.85 -5.09
C ALA A 90 0.41 -7.84 -5.07
N ASN A 91 1.02 -6.66 -5.12
CA ASN A 91 2.47 -6.52 -5.03
C ASN A 91 2.98 -6.64 -3.59
N GLY A 92 2.10 -6.44 -2.61
CA GLY A 92 2.46 -6.50 -1.21
C GLY A 92 1.27 -6.37 -0.28
N ILE A 93 1.57 -6.41 1.00
CA ILE A 93 0.62 -6.21 2.11
C ILE A 93 1.07 -5.01 2.92
N SER A 94 0.13 -4.17 3.33
CA SER A 94 0.39 -3.03 4.18
C SER A 94 -0.46 -3.13 5.45
N THR A 95 0.20 -3.13 6.62
CA THR A 95 -0.45 -3.35 7.92
C THR A 95 -0.33 -2.16 8.85
N ASP A 96 -1.14 -2.16 9.91
CA ASP A 96 -1.04 -1.20 11.00
C ASP A 96 0.19 -1.40 11.90
N ASN A 97 0.28 -0.64 12.99
CA ASN A 97 1.41 -0.62 13.92
C ASN A 97 1.50 -1.84 14.86
N GLU A 98 0.53 -2.74 14.83
CA GLU A 98 0.49 -3.94 15.69
C GLU A 98 1.17 -5.17 15.07
N SER A 99 1.90 -4.97 13.99
CA SER A 99 2.59 -6.05 13.27
C SER A 99 3.65 -6.72 14.11
N SER A 100 3.69 -8.04 14.04
CA SER A 100 4.75 -8.85 14.61
C SER A 100 5.86 -9.12 13.59
N GLN A 101 7.09 -9.35 14.07
CA GLN A 101 8.19 -9.75 13.19
C GLN A 101 7.86 -11.01 12.40
N LEU A 102 7.19 -11.99 13.00
CA LEU A 102 6.77 -13.22 12.31
C LEU A 102 5.87 -12.93 11.10
N LEU A 103 4.93 -11.99 11.24
CA LEU A 103 4.07 -11.56 10.12
C LEU A 103 4.90 -10.96 8.99
N VAL A 104 5.80 -10.03 9.32
CA VAL A 104 6.67 -9.37 8.34
C VAL A 104 7.56 -10.38 7.61
N ASP A 105 8.23 -11.26 8.37
CA ASP A 105 9.13 -12.29 7.81
C ASP A 105 8.38 -13.24 6.85
N LYS A 106 7.16 -13.64 7.19
CA LYS A 106 6.33 -14.50 6.32
C LYS A 106 5.91 -13.77 5.03
N ILE A 107 5.48 -12.51 5.13
CA ILE A 107 5.12 -11.69 3.95
C ILE A 107 6.32 -11.57 3.02
N LEU A 108 7.48 -11.17 3.52
CA LEU A 108 8.69 -11.01 2.72
C LEU A 108 9.17 -12.35 2.12
N SER A 109 9.10 -13.44 2.89
CA SER A 109 9.48 -14.77 2.41
C SER A 109 8.57 -15.31 1.30
N SER A 110 7.35 -14.81 1.19
CA SER A 110 6.43 -15.15 0.10
C SER A 110 6.70 -14.39 -1.21
N GLY A 111 7.66 -13.45 -1.20
CA GLY A 111 7.98 -12.58 -2.33
C GLY A 111 7.12 -11.32 -2.43
N LEU A 112 6.22 -11.07 -1.46
CA LEU A 112 5.44 -9.85 -1.36
C LEU A 112 6.22 -8.73 -0.69
N GLU A 113 5.96 -7.47 -1.09
CA GLU A 113 6.47 -6.31 -0.35
C GLU A 113 5.70 -6.13 0.97
N TYR A 114 6.39 -5.63 1.99
CA TYR A 114 5.76 -5.24 3.24
C TYR A 114 5.79 -3.73 3.43
N HIS A 115 4.66 -3.16 3.82
CA HIS A 115 4.48 -1.73 4.11
C HIS A 115 3.73 -1.55 5.43
N SER A 116 3.87 -0.39 6.07
CA SER A 116 3.23 -0.14 7.38
C SER A 116 2.59 1.24 7.51
N TRP A 117 1.48 1.32 8.28
CA TRP A 117 0.70 2.53 8.57
C TRP A 117 0.00 2.39 9.93
N THR A 118 -0.39 3.42 10.62
CA THR A 118 0.22 4.73 10.64
C THR A 118 1.22 4.74 11.78
N ILE A 119 2.48 4.96 11.49
CA ILE A 119 3.58 4.80 12.44
C ILE A 119 4.12 6.19 12.79
N ASP A 120 3.79 6.67 13.98
CA ASP A 120 4.26 7.97 14.49
C ASP A 120 5.38 7.80 15.54
N ASP A 121 5.53 6.60 16.09
CA ASP A 121 6.58 6.26 17.04
C ASP A 121 7.90 5.88 16.33
N SER A 122 8.99 6.56 16.67
CA SER A 122 10.29 6.34 16.02
C SER A 122 10.95 5.00 16.37
N GLU A 123 10.67 4.43 17.54
CA GLU A 123 11.19 3.12 17.93
C GLU A 123 10.49 2.01 17.15
N VAL A 124 9.17 2.15 16.97
CA VAL A 124 8.38 1.24 16.12
C VAL A 124 8.85 1.36 14.67
N ALA A 125 9.04 2.58 14.17
CA ALA A 125 9.52 2.81 12.81
C ALA A 125 10.87 2.14 12.55
N ARG A 126 11.86 2.31 13.47
CA ARG A 126 13.17 1.64 13.34
C ARG A 126 13.06 0.12 13.30
N LYS A 127 12.21 -0.47 14.15
CA LYS A 127 11.98 -1.93 14.15
C LYS A 127 11.41 -2.39 12.81
N LEU A 128 10.38 -1.72 12.30
CA LEU A 128 9.75 -2.08 11.04
C LEU A 128 10.72 -1.94 9.84
N ILE A 129 11.56 -0.91 9.83
CA ILE A 129 12.64 -0.75 8.85
C ILE A 129 13.64 -1.90 8.95
N GLN A 130 14.07 -2.26 10.17
CA GLN A 130 14.98 -3.39 10.38
C GLN A 130 14.39 -4.73 9.94
N TRP A 131 13.07 -4.90 10.06
CA TRP A 131 12.35 -6.09 9.59
C TRP A 131 12.13 -6.08 8.07
N GLY A 132 12.43 -4.98 7.36
CA GLY A 132 12.38 -4.91 5.91
C GLY A 132 11.15 -4.20 5.34
N SER A 133 10.49 -3.32 6.13
CA SER A 133 9.39 -2.51 5.60
C SER A 133 9.88 -1.62 4.44
N SER A 134 9.20 -1.71 3.30
CA SER A 134 9.50 -0.96 2.09
C SER A 134 9.07 0.51 2.18
N SER A 135 8.06 0.81 2.99
CA SER A 135 7.64 2.17 3.31
C SER A 135 6.92 2.24 4.65
N ILE A 136 6.94 3.42 5.24
CA ILE A 136 6.21 3.76 6.45
C ILE A 136 5.32 4.97 6.17
N THR A 137 4.04 4.84 6.46
CA THR A 137 3.11 5.98 6.48
C THR A 137 3.07 6.57 7.89
N THR A 138 3.22 7.88 8.00
CA THR A 138 3.20 8.62 9.27
C THR A 138 2.48 9.95 9.12
N ASN A 139 1.92 10.46 10.21
CA ASN A 139 1.30 11.79 10.26
C ASN A 139 2.34 12.94 10.31
N ASP A 140 3.57 12.64 10.77
CA ASP A 140 4.65 13.65 10.87
C ASP A 140 5.96 13.12 10.25
N PRO A 141 6.05 13.10 8.90
CA PRO A 141 7.24 12.58 8.22
C PRO A 141 8.50 13.39 8.52
N LYS A 142 8.38 14.70 8.76
CA LYS A 142 9.51 15.55 9.06
C LYS A 142 10.15 15.20 10.40
N SER A 143 9.33 15.03 11.43
CA SER A 143 9.81 14.64 12.77
C SER A 143 10.34 13.21 12.78
N LEU A 144 9.64 12.29 12.11
CA LEU A 144 10.03 10.90 12.08
C LEU A 144 11.39 10.69 11.40
N ILE A 145 11.61 11.28 10.22
CA ILE A 145 12.88 11.18 9.47
C ILE A 145 14.09 11.68 10.28
N GLN A 146 13.90 12.68 11.15
CA GLN A 146 14.99 13.18 12.00
C GLN A 146 15.37 12.25 13.15
N LYS A 147 14.48 11.30 13.48
CA LYS A 147 14.63 10.41 14.65
C LYS A 147 14.99 8.96 14.29
N ILE A 148 14.90 8.56 13.02
CA ILE A 148 15.16 7.17 12.57
C ILE A 148 16.53 7.00 11.88
#